data_55ba1b1b8a85c211ab9148d1ca72907b
#
_entry.id   55ba1b1b8a85c211ab9148d1ca72907b
#
_cell.length_a   1.000
_cell.length_b   1.000
_cell.length_c   1.000
_cell.angle_alpha   90.00
_cell.angle_beta   90.00
_cell.angle_gamma   90.00
#
_symmetry.space_group_name_H-M   'P 1'
#
loop_
_entity.id
_entity.type
_entity.pdbx_description
1 polymer ?
#
loop_
_entity_poly.entity_id
_entity_poly.type
_entity_poly.pdbx_seq_one_letter_code
_entity_poly.pdbx_strand_id
1 'polypeptide(L)'
;QRAGCHNINLVTPTHYVPQILEAVALAAGRGLRIPLVYNTSGYDRVETLELLDGVVDIYLPDAKYADDAVAERLSGFRGYVAANRAALLEMARQVGAGLQVDAQGVAVRGMVIRHLVLPGGLSQTPEVLRWLAEHLGREAWVSLMAQYFPAHRAVGHPELGRRLLRAEYAAAQ
;
A
#
# COMPACT_ATOMS: atom_id res chain seq x y z
N GLN A 1 10.29 -7.61 19.13
CA GLN A 1 10.30 -9.07 19.23
C GLN A 1 10.13 -9.54 20.67
N ARG A 2 10.99 -9.13 21.62
CA ARG A 2 10.88 -9.54 23.05
C ARG A 2 9.55 -9.13 23.71
N ALA A 3 8.90 -8.09 23.22
CA ALA A 3 7.60 -7.63 23.70
C ALA A 3 6.40 -8.42 23.11
N GLY A 4 6.66 -9.49 22.34
CA GLY A 4 5.60 -10.29 21.72
C GLY A 4 4.95 -9.67 20.50
N CYS A 5 5.58 -8.65 19.87
CA CYS A 5 5.06 -8.08 18.63
C CYS A 5 5.15 -9.10 17.49
N HIS A 6 4.14 -9.11 16.63
CA HIS A 6 4.05 -10.02 15.48
C HIS A 6 4.90 -9.57 14.29
N ASN A 7 5.16 -8.27 14.16
CA ASN A 7 5.95 -7.71 13.07
C ASN A 7 6.58 -6.38 13.48
N ILE A 8 7.41 -5.82 12.58
CA ILE A 8 7.87 -4.43 12.62
C ILE A 8 7.27 -3.72 11.42
N ASN A 9 6.44 -2.72 11.65
CA ASN A 9 5.81 -1.94 10.60
C ASN A 9 6.60 -0.66 10.33
N LEU A 10 7.22 -0.59 9.15
CA LEU A 10 7.96 0.57 8.65
C LEU A 10 6.99 1.46 7.88
N VAL A 11 6.58 2.57 8.48
CA VAL A 11 5.56 3.47 7.92
C VAL A 11 6.23 4.58 7.12
N THR A 12 5.85 4.72 5.84
CA THR A 12 6.40 5.70 4.89
C THR A 12 7.94 5.64 4.79
N PRO A 13 8.50 4.43 4.55
CA PRO A 13 9.94 4.20 4.69
C PRO A 13 10.76 4.57 3.45
N THR A 14 10.13 4.94 2.33
CA THR A 14 10.72 5.07 1.00
C THR A 14 12.02 5.88 0.95
N HIS A 15 12.10 6.98 1.70
CA HIS A 15 13.30 7.85 1.71
C HIS A 15 14.36 7.43 2.73
N TYR A 16 14.12 6.36 3.50
CA TYR A 16 15.06 5.80 4.48
C TYR A 16 15.53 4.39 4.15
N VAL A 17 15.32 3.92 2.91
CA VAL A 17 15.63 2.53 2.53
C VAL A 17 17.10 2.16 2.82
N PRO A 18 18.13 2.96 2.49
CA PRO A 18 19.50 2.61 2.81
C PRO A 18 19.75 2.43 4.32
N GLN A 19 19.23 3.33 5.15
CA GLN A 19 19.37 3.27 6.61
C GLN A 19 18.60 2.08 7.21
N ILE A 20 17.42 1.75 6.62
CA ILE A 20 16.63 0.60 7.02
C ILE A 20 17.40 -0.69 6.70
N LEU A 21 17.99 -0.82 5.53
CA LEU A 21 18.79 -1.99 5.15
C LEU A 21 19.98 -2.21 6.10
N GLU A 22 20.70 -1.14 6.44
CA GLU A 22 21.80 -1.20 7.41
C GLU A 22 21.28 -1.64 8.79
N ALA A 23 20.20 -1.03 9.28
CA ALA A 23 19.60 -1.38 10.57
C ALA A 23 19.11 -2.83 10.61
N VAL A 24 18.48 -3.31 9.51
CA VAL A 24 18.00 -4.70 9.41
C VAL A 24 19.16 -5.69 9.38
N ALA A 25 20.24 -5.39 8.65
CA ALA A 25 21.44 -6.24 8.63
C ALA A 25 22.03 -6.41 10.05
N LEU A 26 22.14 -5.30 10.80
CA LEU A 26 22.60 -5.33 12.20
C LEU A 26 21.64 -6.12 13.13
N ALA A 27 20.32 -5.94 12.93
CA ALA A 27 19.30 -6.60 13.74
C ALA A 27 19.21 -8.11 13.44
N ALA A 28 19.36 -8.51 12.19
CA ALA A 28 19.41 -9.91 11.76
C ALA A 28 20.57 -10.65 12.42
N GLY A 29 21.76 -10.06 12.47
CA GLY A 29 22.92 -10.58 13.20
C GLY A 29 22.69 -10.73 14.71
N ARG A 30 21.70 -10.03 15.26
CA ARG A 30 21.29 -10.08 16.68
C ARG A 30 20.04 -10.93 16.92
N GLY A 31 19.58 -11.67 15.92
CA GLY A 31 18.46 -12.62 16.03
C GLY A 31 17.08 -12.02 15.78
N LEU A 32 16.93 -11.02 14.91
CA LEU A 32 15.63 -10.59 14.41
C LEU A 32 15.01 -11.75 13.60
N ARG A 33 13.73 -12.07 13.87
CA ARG A 33 12.99 -13.17 13.23
C ARG A 33 11.54 -12.82 12.87
N ILE A 34 10.99 -11.75 13.44
CA ILE A 34 9.61 -11.34 13.15
C ILE A 34 9.55 -10.62 11.80
N PRO A 35 8.42 -10.75 11.06
CA PRO A 35 8.26 -10.15 9.75
C PRO A 35 8.45 -8.63 9.73
N LEU A 36 9.01 -8.13 8.63
CA LEU A 36 9.10 -6.71 8.32
C LEU A 36 7.98 -6.31 7.37
N VAL A 37 7.18 -5.33 7.76
CA VAL A 37 6.10 -4.75 6.95
C VAL A 37 6.55 -3.42 6.37
N TYR A 38 6.50 -3.29 5.04
CA TYR A 38 6.80 -2.06 4.31
C TYR A 38 5.50 -1.36 3.92
N ASN A 39 5.12 -0.34 4.69
CA ASN A 39 3.86 0.39 4.56
C ASN A 39 4.10 1.70 3.80
N THR A 40 3.69 1.75 2.54
CA THR A 40 4.02 2.82 1.61
C THR A 40 2.80 3.40 0.91
N SER A 41 2.96 4.63 0.36
CA SER A 41 1.97 5.25 -0.53
C SER A 41 1.85 4.56 -1.90
N GLY A 42 2.69 3.56 -2.19
CA GLY A 42 2.74 2.88 -3.47
C GLY A 42 3.34 3.71 -4.61
N TYR A 43 3.99 4.83 -4.28
CA TYR A 43 4.68 5.69 -5.25
C TYR A 43 6.20 5.53 -5.05
N ASP A 44 6.65 4.29 -5.29
CA ASP A 44 8.03 3.87 -5.12
C ASP A 44 8.67 3.59 -6.48
N ARG A 45 9.99 3.80 -6.57
CA ARG A 45 10.77 3.38 -7.74
C ARG A 45 11.06 1.90 -7.66
N VAL A 46 10.97 1.20 -8.79
CA VAL A 46 11.25 -0.24 -8.89
C VAL A 46 12.67 -0.55 -8.43
N GLU A 47 13.64 0.26 -8.84
CA GLU A 47 15.06 0.07 -8.48
C GLU A 47 15.29 0.18 -6.96
N THR A 48 14.46 0.96 -6.26
CA THR A 48 14.51 1.05 -4.79
C THR A 48 13.88 -0.19 -4.15
N LEU A 49 12.79 -0.70 -4.73
CA LEU A 49 12.12 -1.92 -4.24
C LEU A 49 12.99 -3.16 -4.45
N GLU A 50 13.73 -3.23 -5.56
CA GLU A 50 14.67 -4.32 -5.83
C GLU A 50 15.73 -4.49 -4.73
N LEU A 51 16.15 -3.40 -4.07
CA LEU A 51 17.07 -3.45 -2.93
C LEU A 51 16.43 -4.12 -1.69
N LEU A 52 15.11 -4.20 -1.64
CA LEU A 52 14.35 -4.77 -0.52
C LEU A 52 14.00 -6.25 -0.73
N ASP A 53 14.36 -6.83 -1.89
CA ASP A 53 14.08 -8.23 -2.18
C ASP A 53 14.78 -9.17 -1.18
N GLY A 54 14.01 -10.07 -0.57
CA GLY A 54 14.48 -10.93 0.50
C GLY A 54 14.64 -10.26 1.88
N VAL A 55 14.36 -8.96 1.99
CA VAL A 55 14.42 -8.20 3.24
C VAL A 55 13.04 -7.90 3.81
N VAL A 56 12.10 -7.49 2.96
CA VAL A 56 10.71 -7.22 3.34
C VAL A 56 9.89 -8.50 3.20
N ASP A 57 9.11 -8.81 4.22
CA ASP A 57 8.24 -9.98 4.22
C ASP A 57 6.82 -9.65 3.79
N ILE A 58 6.32 -8.46 4.15
CA ILE A 58 4.95 -8.03 3.87
C ILE A 58 4.96 -6.63 3.28
N TYR A 59 4.38 -6.47 2.11
CA TYR A 59 4.12 -5.15 1.52
C TYR A 59 2.69 -4.68 1.85
N LEU A 60 2.57 -3.41 2.24
CA LEU A 60 1.29 -2.75 2.51
C LEU A 60 1.19 -1.44 1.71
N PRO A 61 1.14 -1.53 0.36
CA PRO A 61 1.07 -0.35 -0.50
C PRO A 61 -0.33 0.22 -0.62
N ASP A 62 -0.42 1.53 -0.89
CA ASP A 62 -1.65 2.13 -1.37
C ASP A 62 -1.75 2.04 -2.90
N ALA A 63 -2.96 1.79 -3.42
CA ALA A 63 -3.36 2.04 -4.79
C ALA A 63 -4.42 3.15 -4.77
N LYS A 64 -4.01 4.41 -5.00
CA LYS A 64 -4.87 5.57 -4.70
C LYS A 64 -5.76 6.00 -5.86
N TYR A 65 -5.24 5.98 -7.08
CA TYR A 65 -5.87 6.56 -8.28
C TYR A 65 -5.63 5.69 -9.51
N ALA A 66 -6.55 5.76 -10.47
CA ALA A 66 -6.39 5.17 -11.78
C ALA A 66 -6.14 6.22 -12.89
N ASP A 67 -6.07 7.51 -12.53
CA ASP A 67 -5.88 8.63 -13.45
C ASP A 67 -4.82 9.60 -12.92
N ASP A 68 -3.85 9.93 -13.77
CA ASP A 68 -2.72 10.80 -13.41
C ASP A 68 -3.13 12.26 -13.18
N ALA A 69 -4.16 12.76 -13.90
CA ALA A 69 -4.63 14.11 -13.70
C ALA A 69 -5.30 14.28 -12.33
N VAL A 70 -6.04 13.26 -11.88
CA VAL A 70 -6.61 13.22 -10.53
C VAL A 70 -5.50 13.11 -9.48
N ALA A 71 -4.52 12.24 -9.69
CA ALA A 71 -3.39 12.07 -8.79
C ALA A 71 -2.57 13.35 -8.62
N GLU A 72 -2.28 14.07 -9.71
CA GLU A 72 -1.57 15.34 -9.67
C GLU A 72 -2.42 16.43 -8.98
N ARG A 73 -3.69 16.53 -9.31
CA ARG A 73 -4.60 17.54 -8.73
C ARG A 73 -4.80 17.36 -7.23
N LEU A 74 -5.00 16.12 -6.76
CA LEU A 74 -5.36 15.84 -5.36
C LEU A 74 -4.16 15.58 -4.45
N SER A 75 -3.07 15.06 -4.99
CA SER A 75 -1.90 14.63 -4.20
C SER A 75 -0.56 15.18 -4.70
N GLY A 76 -0.53 15.88 -5.83
CA GLY A 76 0.70 16.39 -6.42
C GLY A 76 1.59 15.32 -7.05
N PHE A 77 1.10 14.10 -7.22
CA PHE A 77 1.86 13.00 -7.82
C PHE A 77 1.76 13.04 -9.35
N ARG A 78 2.90 13.20 -10.02
CA ARG A 78 3.00 13.14 -11.49
C ARG A 78 3.35 11.73 -11.95
N GLY A 79 2.63 11.20 -12.97
CA GLY A 79 2.87 9.86 -13.47
C GLY A 79 2.61 8.77 -12.40
N TYR A 80 1.68 9.02 -11.51
CA TYR A 80 1.35 8.15 -10.39
C TYR A 80 0.95 6.76 -10.84
N VAL A 81 0.09 6.67 -11.85
CA VAL A 81 -0.51 5.40 -12.28
C VAL A 81 0.56 4.43 -12.76
N ALA A 82 1.47 4.89 -13.62
CA ALA A 82 2.56 4.06 -14.13
C ALA A 82 3.52 3.64 -13.00
N ALA A 83 3.93 4.57 -12.15
CA ALA A 83 4.82 4.30 -11.02
C ALA A 83 4.19 3.34 -10.01
N ASN A 84 2.93 3.56 -9.62
CA ASN A 84 2.22 2.71 -8.69
C ASN A 84 2.04 1.28 -9.22
N ARG A 85 1.63 1.14 -10.48
CA ARG A 85 1.46 -0.17 -11.11
C ARG A 85 2.76 -0.94 -11.20
N ALA A 86 3.85 -0.29 -11.61
CA ALA A 86 5.18 -0.93 -11.64
C ALA A 86 5.64 -1.35 -10.25
N ALA A 87 5.45 -0.51 -9.23
CA ALA A 87 5.76 -0.82 -7.84
C ALA A 87 4.96 -2.02 -7.32
N LEU A 88 3.65 -2.07 -7.58
CA LEU A 88 2.79 -3.19 -7.16
C LEU A 88 3.20 -4.52 -7.80
N LEU A 89 3.56 -4.51 -9.09
CA LEU A 89 4.05 -5.70 -9.78
C LEU A 89 5.37 -6.18 -9.21
N GLU A 90 6.30 -5.27 -8.92
CA GLU A 90 7.57 -5.63 -8.31
C GLU A 90 7.39 -6.17 -6.88
N MET A 91 6.55 -5.55 -6.05
CA MET A 91 6.22 -6.06 -4.72
C MET A 91 5.60 -7.46 -4.79
N ALA A 92 4.67 -7.68 -5.73
CA ALA A 92 4.07 -9.00 -5.95
C ALA A 92 5.09 -10.04 -6.44
N ARG A 93 6.06 -9.64 -7.27
CA ARG A 93 7.16 -10.52 -7.68
C ARG A 93 7.98 -11.00 -6.49
N GLN A 94 8.24 -10.12 -5.52
CA GLN A 94 9.08 -10.43 -4.36
C GLN A 94 8.39 -11.34 -3.33
N VAL A 95 7.13 -11.06 -3.00
CA VAL A 95 6.45 -11.72 -1.87
C VAL A 95 5.19 -12.50 -2.25
N GLY A 96 4.74 -12.39 -3.51
CA GLY A 96 3.45 -12.90 -3.98
C GLY A 96 2.32 -11.89 -3.81
N ALA A 97 1.28 -11.99 -4.65
CA ALA A 97 0.10 -11.13 -4.58
C ALA A 97 -0.84 -11.48 -3.42
N GLY A 98 -0.81 -12.75 -2.97
CA GLY A 98 -1.61 -13.25 -1.86
C GLY A 98 -0.95 -13.03 -0.50
N LEU A 99 -1.68 -13.34 0.56
CA LEU A 99 -1.21 -13.26 1.93
C LEU A 99 -1.03 -14.66 2.53
N GLN A 100 0.14 -14.93 3.06
CA GLN A 100 0.44 -16.15 3.80
C GLN A 100 0.34 -15.88 5.31
N VAL A 101 -0.33 -16.77 6.01
CA VAL A 101 -0.51 -16.68 7.46
C VAL A 101 0.08 -17.92 8.15
N ASP A 102 0.49 -17.75 9.40
CA ASP A 102 0.93 -18.85 10.25
C ASP A 102 -0.25 -19.66 10.82
N ALA A 103 0.05 -20.63 11.66
CA ALA A 103 -0.95 -21.49 12.31
C ALA A 103 -1.89 -20.72 13.26
N GLN A 104 -1.54 -19.51 13.66
CA GLN A 104 -2.33 -18.61 14.49
C GLN A 104 -3.16 -17.61 13.67
N GLY A 105 -3.05 -17.63 12.31
CA GLY A 105 -3.71 -16.70 11.41
C GLY A 105 -3.02 -15.34 11.31
N VAL A 106 -1.78 -15.21 11.78
CA VAL A 106 -1.00 -13.98 11.68
C VAL A 106 -0.25 -13.95 10.36
N ALA A 107 -0.32 -12.82 9.64
CA ALA A 107 0.39 -12.63 8.38
C ALA A 107 1.91 -12.71 8.58
N VAL A 108 2.57 -13.53 7.75
CA VAL A 108 4.02 -13.73 7.77
C VAL A 108 4.70 -13.36 6.45
N ARG A 109 3.98 -13.38 5.34
CA ARG A 109 4.50 -13.01 4.01
C ARG A 109 3.37 -12.60 3.08
N GLY A 110 3.67 -11.74 2.10
CA GLY A 110 2.73 -11.41 1.02
C GLY A 110 2.41 -9.92 0.93
N MET A 111 1.25 -9.60 0.35
CA MET A 111 0.87 -8.22 0.09
C MET A 111 -0.59 -7.97 0.43
N VAL A 112 -0.87 -6.81 1.06
CA VAL A 112 -2.22 -6.27 1.25
C VAL A 112 -2.27 -4.87 0.65
N ILE A 113 -3.00 -4.70 -0.44
CA ILE A 113 -3.13 -3.42 -1.14
C ILE A 113 -4.25 -2.62 -0.48
N ARG A 114 -3.96 -1.38 -0.12
CA ARG A 114 -4.96 -0.49 0.46
C ARG A 114 -5.52 0.45 -0.60
N HIS A 115 -6.84 0.58 -0.64
CA HIS A 115 -7.52 1.54 -1.49
C HIS A 115 -8.52 2.37 -0.68
N LEU A 116 -8.30 3.68 -0.62
CA LEU A 116 -9.20 4.61 0.05
C LEU A 116 -10.25 5.12 -0.93
N VAL A 117 -11.51 4.79 -0.68
CA VAL A 117 -12.63 5.31 -1.45
C VAL A 117 -12.83 6.78 -1.12
N LEU A 118 -12.77 7.63 -2.14
CA LEU A 118 -12.99 9.07 -2.02
C LEU A 118 -14.41 9.46 -2.44
N PRO A 119 -14.97 10.56 -1.87
CA PRO A 119 -16.25 11.10 -2.30
C PRO A 119 -16.29 11.37 -3.80
N GLY A 120 -17.48 11.25 -4.42
CA GLY A 120 -17.69 11.54 -5.83
C GLY A 120 -16.97 10.60 -6.81
N GLY A 121 -16.53 9.43 -6.36
CA GLY A 121 -15.80 8.49 -7.19
C GLY A 121 -14.40 8.94 -7.59
N LEU A 122 -13.83 9.93 -6.92
CA LEU A 122 -12.54 10.55 -7.26
C LEU A 122 -11.34 9.59 -7.21
N SER A 123 -11.42 8.50 -6.43
CA SER A 123 -10.40 7.45 -6.40
C SER A 123 -10.50 6.46 -7.57
N GLN A 124 -11.58 6.52 -8.37
CA GLN A 124 -11.82 5.63 -9.52
C GLN A 124 -11.68 4.15 -9.13
N THR A 125 -12.36 3.80 -8.04
CA THR A 125 -12.30 2.46 -7.43
C THR A 125 -12.53 1.32 -8.42
N PRO A 126 -13.54 1.34 -9.33
CA PRO A 126 -13.76 0.25 -10.29
C PRO A 126 -12.56 0.03 -11.22
N GLU A 127 -11.91 1.10 -11.67
CA GLU A 127 -10.75 1.06 -12.56
C GLU A 127 -9.52 0.50 -11.83
N VAL A 128 -9.31 0.94 -10.58
CA VAL A 128 -8.22 0.42 -9.72
C VAL A 128 -8.43 -1.07 -9.49
N LEU A 129 -9.61 -1.50 -9.03
CA LEU A 129 -9.88 -2.90 -8.70
C LEU A 129 -9.82 -3.80 -9.94
N ARG A 130 -10.31 -3.34 -11.10
CA ARG A 130 -10.20 -4.07 -12.36
C ARG A 130 -8.73 -4.32 -12.71
N TRP A 131 -7.90 -3.28 -12.67
CA TRP A 131 -6.48 -3.42 -12.97
C TRP A 131 -5.78 -4.40 -12.01
N LEU A 132 -6.07 -4.32 -10.70
CA LEU A 132 -5.53 -5.25 -9.71
C LEU A 132 -5.91 -6.70 -10.01
N ALA A 133 -7.18 -6.96 -10.31
CA ALA A 133 -7.67 -8.31 -10.65
C ALA A 133 -7.04 -8.87 -11.92
N GLU A 134 -6.85 -8.03 -12.95
CA GLU A 134 -6.26 -8.42 -14.23
C GLU A 134 -4.76 -8.74 -14.14
N HIS A 135 -4.00 -8.03 -13.28
CA HIS A 135 -2.55 -8.13 -13.26
C HIS A 135 -1.99 -8.87 -12.04
N LEU A 136 -2.70 -8.89 -10.93
CA LEU A 136 -2.27 -9.57 -9.69
C LEU A 136 -3.09 -10.82 -9.37
N GLY A 137 -4.18 -11.07 -10.11
CA GLY A 137 -5.02 -12.24 -9.91
C GLY A 137 -6.05 -12.08 -8.78
N ARG A 138 -6.86 -13.14 -8.61
CA ARG A 138 -7.95 -13.15 -7.62
C ARG A 138 -7.49 -13.39 -6.19
N GLU A 139 -6.29 -13.83 -6.00
CA GLU A 139 -5.64 -14.01 -4.69
C GLU A 139 -5.12 -12.71 -4.08
N ALA A 140 -5.13 -11.61 -4.82
CA ALA A 140 -4.71 -10.30 -4.32
C ALA A 140 -5.65 -9.82 -3.20
N TRP A 141 -5.06 -9.49 -2.06
CA TRP A 141 -5.80 -8.95 -0.91
C TRP A 141 -5.90 -7.45 -1.02
N VAL A 142 -7.14 -6.95 -1.04
CA VAL A 142 -7.43 -5.52 -1.10
C VAL A 142 -8.19 -5.08 0.15
N SER A 143 -7.61 -4.15 0.88
CA SER A 143 -8.28 -3.43 1.97
C SER A 143 -9.00 -2.21 1.39
N LEU A 144 -10.29 -2.36 1.08
CA LEU A 144 -11.14 -1.27 0.63
C LEU A 144 -11.57 -0.44 1.84
N MET A 145 -11.14 0.84 1.89
CA MET A 145 -11.28 1.68 3.09
C MET A 145 -12.35 2.75 2.91
N ALA A 146 -13.30 2.82 3.86
CA ALA A 146 -14.38 3.81 3.92
C ALA A 146 -14.07 5.02 4.81
N GLN A 147 -12.89 5.05 5.42
CA GLN A 147 -12.55 5.97 6.52
C GLN A 147 -12.14 7.38 6.08
N TYR A 148 -12.43 7.79 4.84
CA TYR A 148 -12.10 9.12 4.38
C TYR A 148 -12.68 10.21 5.30
N PHE A 149 -11.83 11.13 5.68
CA PHE A 149 -12.18 12.32 6.46
C PHE A 149 -11.51 13.56 5.85
N PRO A 150 -12.26 14.65 5.58
CA PRO A 150 -11.68 15.89 5.06
C PRO A 150 -10.79 16.53 6.14
N ALA A 151 -9.51 16.69 5.80
CA ALA A 151 -8.52 17.32 6.66
C ALA A 151 -7.64 18.28 5.85
N HIS A 152 -7.00 19.23 6.52
CA HIS A 152 -6.09 20.18 5.94
C HIS A 152 -6.69 20.88 4.70
N ARG A 153 -6.10 20.73 3.50
CA ARG A 153 -6.58 21.35 2.26
C ARG A 153 -7.92 20.81 1.75
N ALA A 154 -8.33 19.63 2.24
CA ALA A 154 -9.61 19.06 1.87
C ALA A 154 -10.78 19.75 2.60
N VAL A 155 -10.52 20.44 3.71
CA VAL A 155 -11.55 21.25 4.39
C VAL A 155 -11.97 22.40 3.48
N GLY A 156 -13.26 22.45 3.13
CA GLY A 156 -13.79 23.46 2.21
C GLY A 156 -13.54 23.17 0.72
N HIS A 157 -12.85 22.08 0.38
CA HIS A 157 -12.70 21.69 -1.02
C HIS A 157 -14.07 21.27 -1.61
N PRO A 158 -14.46 21.73 -2.80
CA PRO A 158 -15.81 21.49 -3.35
C PRO A 158 -16.15 20.00 -3.48
N GLU A 159 -15.19 19.16 -3.80
CA GLU A 159 -15.39 17.72 -3.99
C GLU A 159 -15.01 16.90 -2.75
N LEU A 160 -13.93 17.28 -2.03
CA LEU A 160 -13.37 16.54 -0.91
C LEU A 160 -13.77 17.08 0.46
N GLY A 161 -14.47 18.21 0.56
CA GLY A 161 -14.84 18.87 1.82
C GLY A 161 -15.94 18.14 2.63
N ARG A 162 -16.30 16.94 2.26
CA ARG A 162 -17.32 16.12 2.92
C ARG A 162 -16.83 14.69 3.17
N ARG A 163 -17.48 14.00 4.07
CA ARG A 163 -17.25 12.56 4.28
C ARG A 163 -17.81 11.73 3.12
N LEU A 164 -17.30 10.53 2.98
CA LEU A 164 -17.83 9.51 2.09
C LEU A 164 -19.26 9.12 2.52
N LEU A 165 -20.18 9.02 1.56
CA LEU A 165 -21.52 8.55 1.78
C LEU A 165 -21.55 7.00 1.79
N ARG A 166 -22.48 6.42 2.56
CA ARG A 166 -22.65 4.95 2.59
C ARG A 166 -22.96 4.38 1.21
N ALA A 167 -23.77 5.08 0.41
CA ALA A 167 -24.10 4.65 -0.96
C ALA A 167 -22.87 4.65 -1.88
N GLU A 168 -21.96 5.62 -1.73
CA GLU A 168 -20.72 5.66 -2.52
C GLU A 168 -19.79 4.50 -2.17
N TYR A 169 -19.71 4.14 -0.89
CA TYR A 169 -18.92 2.98 -0.48
C TYR A 169 -19.55 1.67 -0.94
N ALA A 170 -20.88 1.53 -0.80
CA ALA A 170 -21.59 0.34 -1.29
C ALA A 170 -21.46 0.15 -2.81
N ALA A 171 -21.39 1.24 -3.58
CA ALA A 171 -21.16 1.16 -5.03
C ALA A 171 -19.70 0.79 -5.39
N ALA A 172 -18.77 0.92 -4.44
CA ALA A 172 -17.37 0.58 -4.61
C ALA A 172 -17.06 -0.89 -4.23
N GLN A 173 -17.98 -1.58 -3.57
CA GLN A 173 -17.89 -3.00 -3.19
C GLN A 173 -18.36 -3.94 -4.30
#